data_193b4435d4550f05cc4f63469723e2f4
#
_entry.id   193b4435d4550f05cc4f63469723e2f4
#
_cell.length_a   1.000
_cell.length_b   1.000
_cell.length_c   1.000
_cell.angle_alpha   90.00
_cell.angle_beta   90.00
_cell.angle_gamma   90.00
#
_symmetry.space_group_name_H-M   'P 1'
#
loop_
_entity.id
_entity.type
_entity.pdbx_description
1 polymer ?
#
loop_
_entity_poly.entity_id
_entity_poly.type
_entity_poly.pdbx_seq_one_letter_code
_entity_poly.pdbx_strand_id
1 'polypeptide(L)'
;MLRPLLTALFILPLLAAAQPPATLPATVRIPGTTVSFDLVKLPPGSVTLASPDKDSPPRTIDIKPFWIGRTEVTWQEYTTWFLRLDLPEDQRFQDIFAETRPSLPYGPYDHGYGADGYAALSVHSHAAQLYCKWLSEKTGHSYRLPTEAEWEYACRAGSDAEPFNTPADLKSIAWFRDNSLNDQDDPVPHPLATRLPNAFGLYDMLGNLAEWTIASDGLPVVKGGSYKHPPRDLNSHWRAPYDPKWQLTDPNAPKSQWWFRDALFVGFRVVREE
;
A
#
# COMPACT_ATOMS: atom_id res chain seq x y z
N MET A 1 36.02 38.98 46.90
CA MET A 1 36.11 37.88 45.93
C MET A 1 34.75 37.18 45.91
N LEU A 2 33.89 37.52 44.93
CA LEU A 2 32.58 36.85 44.75
C LEU A 2 32.78 35.66 43.79
N ARG A 3 32.39 34.45 44.22
CA ARG A 3 32.31 33.27 43.37
C ARG A 3 30.97 33.25 42.61
N PRO A 4 30.95 33.01 41.30
CA PRO A 4 29.67 32.81 40.59
C PRO A 4 29.09 31.44 40.89
N LEU A 5 27.80 31.40 41.25
CA LEU A 5 26.99 30.17 41.28
C LEU A 5 26.71 29.71 39.83
N LEU A 6 27.24 28.56 39.46
CA LEU A 6 26.84 27.84 38.25
C LEU A 6 25.48 27.15 38.50
N THR A 7 24.42 27.63 37.88
CA THR A 7 23.13 26.97 37.84
C THR A 7 23.17 25.89 36.74
N ALA A 8 23.27 24.63 37.14
CA ALA A 8 23.20 23.51 36.20
C ALA A 8 21.74 23.34 35.75
N LEU A 9 21.48 23.59 34.46
CA LEU A 9 20.21 23.33 33.80
C LEU A 9 20.09 21.82 33.55
N PHE A 10 19.30 21.11 34.33
CA PHE A 10 18.95 19.69 34.06
C PHE A 10 17.96 19.68 32.91
N ILE A 11 18.42 19.30 31.71
CA ILE A 11 17.55 18.92 30.59
C ILE A 11 17.07 17.50 30.89
N LEU A 12 15.81 17.36 31.35
CA LEU A 12 15.17 16.05 31.38
C LEU A 12 15.03 15.54 29.93
N PRO A 13 15.44 14.30 29.63
CA PRO A 13 15.15 13.71 28.34
C PRO A 13 13.62 13.57 28.21
N LEU A 14 13.08 14.12 27.12
CA LEU A 14 11.70 13.88 26.73
C LEU A 14 11.56 12.37 26.52
N LEU A 15 10.83 11.68 27.41
CA LEU A 15 10.48 10.28 27.18
C LEU A 15 9.64 10.23 25.88
N ALA A 16 10.23 9.71 24.82
CA ALA A 16 9.45 9.31 23.64
C ALA A 16 8.38 8.31 24.13
N ALA A 17 7.12 8.64 23.89
CA ALA A 17 6.02 7.74 24.23
C ALA A 17 6.29 6.38 23.59
N ALA A 18 6.38 5.33 24.39
CA ALA A 18 6.59 3.98 23.89
C ALA A 18 5.44 3.64 22.95
N GLN A 19 5.76 3.31 21.70
CA GLN A 19 4.77 2.85 20.73
C GLN A 19 4.08 1.60 21.29
N PRO A 20 2.76 1.48 21.15
CA PRO A 20 2.06 0.27 21.58
C PRO A 20 2.65 -0.92 20.81
N PRO A 21 2.79 -2.09 21.48
CA PRO A 21 3.32 -3.28 20.82
C PRO A 21 2.46 -3.64 19.60
N ALA A 22 3.09 -4.05 18.52
CA ALA A 22 2.42 -4.52 17.32
C ALA A 22 1.41 -5.61 17.70
N THR A 23 0.14 -5.42 17.32
CA THR A 23 -0.87 -6.46 17.54
C THR A 23 -0.55 -7.65 16.64
N LEU A 24 -0.73 -8.88 17.15
CA LEU A 24 -0.58 -10.07 16.30
C LEU A 24 -1.53 -9.98 15.11
N PRO A 25 -1.06 -10.29 13.89
CA PRO A 25 -1.90 -10.24 12.71
C PRO A 25 -3.04 -11.25 12.81
N ALA A 26 -4.19 -10.88 12.29
CA ALA A 26 -5.33 -11.79 12.11
C ALA A 26 -5.32 -12.33 10.69
N THR A 27 -5.23 -13.65 10.55
CA THR A 27 -5.31 -14.31 9.23
C THR A 27 -6.77 -14.41 8.80
N VAL A 28 -7.05 -13.89 7.61
CA VAL A 28 -8.36 -13.98 6.95
C VAL A 28 -8.25 -14.96 5.80
N ARG A 29 -9.12 -15.98 5.79
CA ARG A 29 -9.25 -16.89 4.66
C ARG A 29 -10.36 -16.41 3.72
N ILE A 30 -10.09 -16.38 2.43
CA ILE A 30 -11.12 -16.07 1.43
C ILE A 30 -12.08 -17.27 1.29
N PRO A 31 -13.37 -17.11 1.60
CA PRO A 31 -14.33 -18.20 1.57
C PRO A 31 -14.40 -18.91 0.19
N GLY A 32 -14.46 -20.23 0.22
CA GLY A 32 -14.48 -21.06 -0.99
C GLY A 32 -13.08 -21.36 -1.59
N THR A 33 -12.01 -20.92 -0.93
CA THR A 33 -10.63 -21.08 -1.43
C THR A 33 -9.67 -21.56 -0.35
N THR A 34 -8.40 -21.82 -0.72
CA THR A 34 -7.28 -22.03 0.21
C THR A 34 -6.48 -20.77 0.48
N VAL A 35 -6.78 -19.67 -0.23
CA VAL A 35 -6.06 -18.40 -0.13
C VAL A 35 -6.39 -17.67 1.17
N SER A 36 -5.37 -17.15 1.81
CA SER A 36 -5.50 -16.33 3.03
C SER A 36 -4.49 -15.19 3.01
N PHE A 37 -4.80 -14.14 3.77
CA PHE A 37 -3.95 -12.96 3.96
C PHE A 37 -4.04 -12.47 5.41
N ASP A 38 -3.06 -11.68 5.80
CA ASP A 38 -2.95 -11.16 7.16
C ASP A 38 -3.39 -9.70 7.24
N LEU A 39 -4.17 -9.39 8.27
CA LEU A 39 -4.53 -8.03 8.66
C LEU A 39 -3.90 -7.67 10.00
N VAL A 40 -3.42 -6.44 10.12
CA VAL A 40 -2.95 -5.86 11.38
C VAL A 40 -3.98 -4.85 11.88
N LYS A 41 -4.39 -4.97 13.15
CA LYS A 41 -5.26 -3.99 13.80
C LYS A 41 -4.43 -2.79 14.25
N LEU A 42 -4.74 -1.61 13.75
CA LEU A 42 -4.09 -0.37 14.15
C LEU A 42 -4.90 0.34 15.23
N PRO A 43 -4.23 0.89 16.26
CA PRO A 43 -4.89 1.66 17.30
C PRO A 43 -5.43 3.00 16.76
N PRO A 44 -6.33 3.67 17.50
CA PRO A 44 -6.68 5.04 17.20
C PRO A 44 -5.47 5.97 17.42
N GLY A 45 -5.43 7.08 16.70
CA GLY A 45 -4.38 8.07 16.82
C GLY A 45 -4.66 9.30 15.97
N SER A 46 -3.62 9.97 15.53
CA SER A 46 -3.73 11.09 14.62
C SER A 46 -2.54 11.12 13.65
N VAL A 47 -2.70 11.77 12.53
CA VAL A 47 -1.65 12.00 11.55
C VAL A 47 -1.74 13.44 11.03
N THR A 48 -0.59 14.09 10.89
CA THR A 48 -0.50 15.40 10.26
C THR A 48 -0.09 15.23 8.80
N LEU A 49 -1.03 15.51 7.90
CA LEU A 49 -0.82 15.50 6.46
C LEU A 49 -0.24 16.84 6.00
N ALA A 50 0.79 16.79 5.15
CA ALA A 50 1.22 17.95 4.40
C ALA A 50 0.08 18.43 3.48
N SER A 51 -0.07 19.75 3.33
CA SER A 51 -1.04 20.27 2.37
C SER A 51 -0.55 20.04 0.95
N PRO A 52 -1.41 19.63 0.01
CA PRO A 52 -1.09 19.59 -1.41
C PRO A 52 -0.74 20.98 -1.97
N ASP A 53 -1.32 22.00 -1.40
CA ASP A 53 -1.02 23.40 -1.70
C ASP A 53 0.02 23.92 -0.70
N LYS A 54 1.13 24.45 -1.24
CA LYS A 54 2.27 24.95 -0.44
C LYS A 54 1.90 26.12 0.48
N ASP A 55 0.84 26.85 0.15
CA ASP A 55 0.39 28.01 0.91
C ASP A 55 -0.65 27.65 1.98
N SER A 56 -1.12 26.43 2.02
CA SER A 56 -2.07 25.95 3.01
C SER A 56 -1.37 25.21 4.16
N PRO A 57 -1.80 25.41 5.42
CA PRO A 57 -1.18 24.76 6.56
C PRO A 57 -1.41 23.24 6.54
N PRO A 58 -0.51 22.45 7.15
CA PRO A 58 -0.71 21.02 7.40
C PRO A 58 -2.02 20.80 8.18
N ARG A 59 -2.67 19.66 7.95
CA ARG A 59 -3.91 19.28 8.65
C ARG A 59 -3.70 18.04 9.49
N THR A 60 -4.04 18.12 10.78
CA THR A 60 -4.09 16.94 11.65
C THR A 60 -5.46 16.28 11.51
N ILE A 61 -5.45 14.97 11.30
CA ILE A 61 -6.64 14.13 11.10
C ILE A 61 -6.63 13.05 12.16
N ASP A 62 -7.74 12.91 12.87
CA ASP A 62 -7.96 11.83 13.83
C ASP A 62 -8.21 10.52 13.09
N ILE A 63 -7.52 9.48 13.49
CA ILE A 63 -7.61 8.13 12.92
C ILE A 63 -8.37 7.25 13.92
N LYS A 64 -9.49 6.69 13.47
CA LYS A 64 -10.21 5.65 14.21
C LYS A 64 -9.45 4.32 14.09
N PRO A 65 -9.65 3.37 15.03
CA PRO A 65 -9.06 2.04 14.89
C PRO A 65 -9.60 1.35 13.62
N PHE A 66 -8.73 0.62 12.92
CA PHE A 66 -9.06 -0.11 11.71
C PHE A 66 -8.09 -1.28 11.51
N TRP A 67 -8.41 -2.17 10.59
CA TRP A 67 -7.52 -3.24 10.17
C TRP A 67 -6.95 -2.91 8.79
N ILE A 68 -5.68 -3.22 8.56
CA ILE A 68 -5.01 -2.99 7.27
C ILE A 68 -4.25 -4.23 6.84
N GLY A 69 -4.16 -4.48 5.54
CA GLY A 69 -3.33 -5.54 4.98
C GLY A 69 -1.89 -5.43 5.46
N ARG A 70 -1.34 -6.53 5.97
CA ARG A 70 0.05 -6.59 6.43
C ARG A 70 1.04 -6.31 5.31
N THR A 71 0.67 -6.69 4.10
CA THR A 71 1.37 -6.45 2.83
C THR A 71 0.42 -5.85 1.81
N GLU A 72 0.90 -5.52 0.62
CA GLU A 72 0.06 -5.31 -0.56
C GLU A 72 -0.74 -6.58 -0.88
N VAL A 73 -1.85 -6.44 -1.61
CA VAL A 73 -2.64 -7.58 -2.12
C VAL A 73 -1.77 -8.42 -3.06
N THR A 74 -1.68 -9.71 -2.78
CA THR A 74 -0.89 -10.67 -3.54
C THR A 74 -1.56 -11.08 -4.85
N TRP A 75 -0.78 -11.64 -5.79
CA TRP A 75 -1.35 -12.29 -6.97
C TRP A 75 -2.26 -13.46 -6.62
N GLN A 76 -1.97 -14.23 -5.56
CA GLN A 76 -2.85 -15.31 -5.11
C GLN A 76 -4.24 -14.80 -4.70
N GLU A 77 -4.29 -13.69 -3.98
CA GLU A 77 -5.55 -13.05 -3.59
C GLU A 77 -6.27 -12.48 -4.81
N TYR A 78 -5.56 -11.71 -5.63
CA TYR A 78 -6.14 -11.01 -6.78
C TYR A 78 -6.61 -11.95 -7.89
N THR A 79 -5.86 -13.02 -8.19
CA THR A 79 -6.26 -14.05 -9.17
C THR A 79 -7.47 -14.85 -8.72
N THR A 80 -7.66 -15.01 -7.41
CA THR A 80 -8.86 -15.63 -6.85
C THR A 80 -10.13 -14.90 -7.33
N TRP A 81 -10.12 -13.58 -7.31
CA TRP A 81 -11.20 -12.75 -7.83
C TRP A 81 -11.19 -12.66 -9.36
N PHE A 82 -10.08 -12.31 -9.93
CA PHE A 82 -9.90 -12.05 -11.34
C PHE A 82 -10.20 -13.27 -12.22
N LEU A 83 -9.70 -14.45 -11.84
CA LEU A 83 -9.93 -15.72 -12.54
C LEU A 83 -11.13 -16.51 -12.00
N ARG A 84 -11.91 -15.93 -11.08
CA ARG A 84 -13.08 -16.55 -10.47
C ARG A 84 -12.79 -17.89 -9.78
N LEU A 85 -11.62 -18.03 -9.16
CA LEU A 85 -11.21 -19.25 -8.48
C LEU A 85 -11.99 -19.52 -7.20
N ASP A 86 -12.75 -18.53 -6.74
CA ASP A 86 -13.73 -18.59 -5.65
C ASP A 86 -15.05 -19.26 -6.06
N LEU A 87 -15.23 -19.62 -7.32
CA LEU A 87 -16.41 -20.29 -7.87
C LEU A 87 -16.08 -21.71 -8.35
N PRO A 88 -17.07 -22.63 -8.35
CA PRO A 88 -16.97 -23.91 -9.03
C PRO A 88 -16.56 -23.74 -10.50
N GLU A 89 -15.83 -24.69 -11.05
CA GLU A 89 -15.24 -24.59 -12.40
C GLU A 89 -16.29 -24.33 -13.50
N ASP A 90 -17.42 -25.00 -13.41
CA ASP A 90 -18.57 -24.86 -14.33
C ASP A 90 -19.24 -23.47 -14.27
N GLN A 91 -18.99 -22.69 -13.21
CA GLN A 91 -19.54 -21.35 -13.03
C GLN A 91 -18.55 -20.23 -13.37
N ARG A 92 -17.27 -20.52 -13.55
CA ARG A 92 -16.22 -19.50 -13.77
C ARG A 92 -16.40 -18.71 -15.06
N PHE A 93 -17.00 -19.31 -16.07
CA PHE A 93 -17.12 -18.72 -17.42
C PHE A 93 -18.53 -18.22 -17.77
N GLN A 94 -19.52 -18.39 -16.87
CA GLN A 94 -20.89 -18.01 -17.15
C GLN A 94 -21.13 -16.50 -17.26
N ASP A 95 -20.18 -15.69 -16.81
CA ASP A 95 -20.33 -14.25 -16.73
C ASP A 95 -19.05 -13.51 -17.21
N ILE A 96 -18.57 -13.88 -18.41
CA ILE A 96 -17.39 -13.29 -19.03
C ILE A 96 -17.57 -11.79 -19.38
N PHE A 97 -18.82 -11.31 -19.42
CA PHE A 97 -19.18 -9.92 -19.67
C PHE A 97 -19.57 -9.16 -18.41
N ALA A 98 -19.42 -9.76 -17.21
CA ALA A 98 -19.74 -9.04 -15.99
C ALA A 98 -18.80 -7.86 -15.80
N GLU A 99 -19.38 -6.68 -15.67
CA GLU A 99 -18.67 -5.44 -15.37
C GLU A 99 -18.04 -5.42 -13.96
N THR A 100 -18.14 -6.53 -13.23
CA THR A 100 -17.73 -6.67 -11.83
C THR A 100 -16.36 -7.28 -11.62
N ARG A 101 -15.73 -7.82 -12.67
CA ARG A 101 -14.40 -8.46 -12.62
C ARG A 101 -13.55 -8.07 -13.83
N PRO A 102 -12.22 -8.03 -13.70
CA PRO A 102 -11.35 -7.65 -14.78
C PRO A 102 -11.46 -8.54 -16.02
N SER A 103 -11.33 -7.94 -17.19
CA SER A 103 -10.98 -8.66 -18.41
C SER A 103 -9.58 -9.29 -18.28
N LEU A 104 -9.28 -10.27 -19.14
CA LEU A 104 -7.91 -10.80 -19.22
C LEU A 104 -6.94 -9.69 -19.64
N PRO A 105 -5.74 -9.59 -19.03
CA PRO A 105 -4.71 -8.68 -19.48
C PRO A 105 -4.14 -9.10 -20.85
N TYR A 106 -3.41 -8.23 -21.51
CA TYR A 106 -2.83 -8.46 -22.86
C TYR A 106 -1.67 -9.44 -22.92
N GLY A 107 -1.27 -10.01 -21.80
CA GLY A 107 -0.17 -10.94 -21.68
C GLY A 107 -0.21 -11.65 -20.33
N PRO A 108 0.87 -12.25 -19.90
CA PRO A 108 0.96 -12.80 -18.55
C PRO A 108 0.64 -11.69 -17.53
N TYR A 109 -0.29 -11.96 -16.62
CA TYR A 109 -0.73 -10.97 -15.63
C TYR A 109 0.40 -10.54 -14.68
N ASP A 110 1.36 -11.44 -14.44
CA ASP A 110 2.54 -11.20 -13.61
C ASP A 110 3.69 -10.52 -14.36
N HIS A 111 3.50 -10.23 -15.65
CA HIS A 111 4.50 -9.62 -16.54
C HIS A 111 5.86 -10.32 -16.55
N GLY A 112 5.90 -11.62 -16.14
CA GLY A 112 7.12 -12.42 -16.09
C GLY A 112 7.96 -12.21 -14.82
N TYR A 113 7.50 -11.42 -13.86
CA TYR A 113 8.18 -11.25 -12.56
C TYR A 113 7.93 -12.39 -11.59
N GLY A 114 6.87 -13.18 -11.81
CA GLY A 114 6.39 -14.22 -10.91
C GLY A 114 5.14 -13.82 -10.14
N ALA A 115 4.35 -14.82 -9.78
CA ALA A 115 3.10 -14.62 -9.06
C ALA A 115 3.18 -15.02 -7.59
N ASP A 116 3.94 -16.07 -7.27
CA ASP A 116 4.01 -16.62 -5.91
C ASP A 116 4.78 -15.69 -4.98
N GLY A 117 4.09 -15.18 -3.96
CA GLY A 117 4.65 -14.23 -3.00
C GLY A 117 4.84 -12.80 -3.53
N TYR A 118 4.37 -12.48 -4.74
CA TYR A 118 4.45 -11.13 -5.30
C TYR A 118 3.13 -10.38 -5.18
N ALA A 119 3.22 -9.04 -5.10
CA ALA A 119 2.06 -8.17 -5.14
C ALA A 119 1.41 -8.13 -6.52
N ALA A 120 0.08 -8.00 -6.56
CA ALA A 120 -0.67 -7.73 -7.78
C ALA A 120 -0.35 -6.32 -8.28
N LEU A 121 0.27 -6.24 -9.43
CA LEU A 121 0.75 -4.99 -10.04
C LEU A 121 -0.06 -4.59 -11.27
N SER A 122 0.16 -3.37 -11.75
CA SER A 122 -0.53 -2.87 -12.95
C SER A 122 -2.05 -2.66 -12.76
N VAL A 123 -2.53 -2.61 -11.53
CA VAL A 123 -3.95 -2.57 -11.16
C VAL A 123 -4.49 -1.14 -11.23
N HIS A 124 -5.59 -0.93 -11.97
CA HIS A 124 -6.29 0.35 -11.99
C HIS A 124 -7.08 0.57 -10.69
N SER A 125 -7.25 1.83 -10.23
CA SER A 125 -8.00 2.15 -9.01
C SER A 125 -9.44 1.63 -9.00
N HIS A 126 -10.12 1.64 -10.14
CA HIS A 126 -11.45 1.07 -10.29
C HIS A 126 -11.45 -0.44 -9.98
N ALA A 127 -10.48 -1.18 -10.52
CA ALA A 127 -10.34 -2.61 -10.26
C ALA A 127 -10.04 -2.90 -8.78
N ALA A 128 -9.16 -2.10 -8.16
CA ALA A 128 -8.84 -2.23 -6.74
C ALA A 128 -10.09 -2.00 -5.84
N GLN A 129 -10.93 -1.02 -6.18
CA GLN A 129 -12.17 -0.76 -5.45
C GLN A 129 -13.19 -1.89 -5.62
N LEU A 130 -13.32 -2.45 -6.82
CA LEU A 130 -14.21 -3.59 -7.07
C LEU A 130 -13.71 -4.88 -6.41
N TYR A 131 -12.39 -5.08 -6.33
CA TYR A 131 -11.81 -6.14 -5.51
C TYR A 131 -12.22 -6.01 -4.04
N CYS A 132 -12.11 -4.82 -3.46
CA CYS A 132 -12.54 -4.57 -2.07
C CYS A 132 -14.04 -4.85 -1.88
N LYS A 133 -14.88 -4.47 -2.84
CA LYS A 133 -16.32 -4.76 -2.81
C LYS A 133 -16.59 -6.27 -2.84
N TRP A 134 -15.95 -6.98 -3.76
CA TRP A 134 -16.06 -8.44 -3.84
C TRP A 134 -15.58 -9.12 -2.53
N LEU A 135 -14.45 -8.68 -1.98
CA LEU A 135 -13.91 -9.23 -0.72
C LEU A 135 -14.87 -9.00 0.44
N SER A 136 -15.55 -7.84 0.45
CA SER A 136 -16.61 -7.54 1.44
C SER A 136 -17.78 -8.49 1.33
N GLU A 137 -18.28 -8.72 0.12
CA GLU A 137 -19.37 -9.65 -0.14
C GLU A 137 -19.02 -11.10 0.23
N LYS A 138 -17.78 -11.52 -0.03
CA LYS A 138 -17.29 -12.87 0.28
C LYS A 138 -17.09 -13.13 1.76
N THR A 139 -16.62 -12.15 2.51
CA THR A 139 -16.23 -12.34 3.92
C THR A 139 -17.29 -11.85 4.91
N GLY A 140 -18.25 -11.04 4.46
CA GLY A 140 -19.24 -10.40 5.32
C GLY A 140 -18.70 -9.24 6.16
N HIS A 141 -17.51 -8.73 5.83
CA HIS A 141 -16.89 -7.57 6.47
C HIS A 141 -16.75 -6.42 5.46
N SER A 142 -16.67 -5.18 5.94
CA SER A 142 -16.49 -4.01 5.07
C SER A 142 -15.01 -3.82 4.74
N TYR A 143 -14.65 -3.99 3.46
CA TYR A 143 -13.30 -3.73 2.91
C TYR A 143 -13.34 -2.57 1.93
N ARG A 144 -12.29 -1.78 1.93
CA ARG A 144 -12.08 -0.64 1.04
C ARG A 144 -10.59 -0.35 0.85
N LEU A 145 -10.28 0.56 -0.06
CA LEU A 145 -8.95 1.18 -0.09
C LEU A 145 -8.75 2.05 1.17
N PRO A 146 -7.52 2.18 1.67
CA PRO A 146 -7.20 3.13 2.72
C PRO A 146 -7.47 4.56 2.25
N THR A 147 -7.87 5.44 3.15
CA THR A 147 -7.73 6.87 2.92
C THR A 147 -6.24 7.25 2.95
N GLU A 148 -5.89 8.36 2.31
CA GLU A 148 -4.52 8.89 2.34
C GLU A 148 -4.01 9.08 3.78
N ALA A 149 -4.88 9.54 4.69
CA ALA A 149 -4.56 9.72 6.11
C ALA A 149 -4.30 8.39 6.84
N GLU A 150 -5.14 7.38 6.63
CA GLU A 150 -4.95 6.05 7.21
C GLU A 150 -3.66 5.41 6.71
N TRP A 151 -3.36 5.56 5.42
CA TRP A 151 -2.14 5.03 4.83
C TRP A 151 -0.88 5.71 5.41
N GLU A 152 -0.85 7.05 5.52
CA GLU A 152 0.29 7.76 6.12
C GLU A 152 0.47 7.43 7.60
N TYR A 153 -0.63 7.35 8.37
CA TYR A 153 -0.61 6.90 9.75
C TYR A 153 -0.01 5.49 9.88
N ALA A 154 -0.46 4.57 9.02
CA ALA A 154 0.04 3.20 8.98
C ALA A 154 1.53 3.15 8.59
N CYS A 155 1.95 3.92 7.58
CA CYS A 155 3.34 4.00 7.11
C CYS A 155 4.29 4.49 8.21
N ARG A 156 3.91 5.55 8.92
CA ARG A 156 4.68 6.13 10.02
C ARG A 156 4.55 5.37 11.33
N ALA A 157 3.75 4.31 11.35
CA ALA A 157 3.45 3.52 12.54
C ALA A 157 2.99 4.36 13.75
N GLY A 158 2.12 5.35 13.48
CA GLY A 158 1.58 6.25 14.51
C GLY A 158 2.56 7.33 15.00
N SER A 159 3.72 7.48 14.38
CA SER A 159 4.69 8.54 14.65
C SER A 159 4.46 9.76 13.74
N ASP A 160 4.90 10.94 14.18
CA ASP A 160 4.99 12.12 13.32
C ASP A 160 6.25 12.11 12.43
N ALA A 161 7.22 11.25 12.73
CA ALA A 161 8.46 11.10 11.97
C ALA A 161 8.31 10.13 10.78
N GLU A 162 9.14 10.31 9.76
CA GLU A 162 9.29 9.33 8.69
C GLU A 162 9.79 7.98 9.24
N PRO A 163 9.46 6.85 8.60
CA PRO A 163 9.84 5.51 9.06
C PRO A 163 11.33 5.20 8.94
N PHE A 164 12.12 6.13 8.42
CA PHE A 164 13.58 6.00 8.30
C PHE A 164 14.26 7.35 8.54
N ASN A 165 15.54 7.28 9.00
CA ASN A 165 16.35 8.48 9.25
C ASN A 165 17.54 8.60 8.29
N THR A 166 18.00 7.50 7.74
CA THR A 166 19.16 7.45 6.84
C THR A 166 18.86 6.64 5.57
N PRO A 167 19.63 6.84 4.48
CA PRO A 167 19.52 5.99 3.30
C PRO A 167 19.78 4.50 3.58
N ALA A 168 20.54 4.16 4.60
CA ALA A 168 20.78 2.76 5.01
C ALA A 168 19.52 2.18 5.65
N ASP A 169 18.82 2.94 6.49
CA ASP A 169 17.54 2.53 7.06
C ASP A 169 16.52 2.30 5.96
N LEU A 170 16.41 3.22 4.98
CA LEU A 170 15.51 3.07 3.84
C LEU A 170 15.78 1.76 3.08
N LYS A 171 17.04 1.41 2.82
CA LYS A 171 17.41 0.14 2.17
C LYS A 171 16.97 -1.09 2.97
N SER A 172 16.88 -0.98 4.28
CA SER A 172 16.48 -2.11 5.13
C SER A 172 14.98 -2.38 5.10
N ILE A 173 14.15 -1.37 4.78
CA ILE A 173 12.68 -1.43 4.86
C ILE A 173 11.99 -1.37 3.50
N ALA A 174 12.71 -1.00 2.42
CA ALA A 174 12.09 -0.71 1.12
C ALA A 174 12.88 -1.29 -0.06
N TRP A 175 12.14 -1.67 -1.11
CA TRP A 175 12.65 -1.93 -2.45
C TRP A 175 12.38 -0.72 -3.35
N PHE A 176 13.44 -0.10 -3.87
CA PHE A 176 13.36 1.09 -4.72
C PHE A 176 14.44 1.04 -5.81
N ARG A 177 14.43 1.95 -6.75
CA ARG A 177 15.23 1.91 -7.97
C ARG A 177 16.69 1.48 -7.77
N ASP A 178 17.34 1.99 -6.71
CA ASP A 178 18.79 1.81 -6.54
C ASP A 178 19.15 0.47 -5.85
N ASN A 179 18.17 -0.34 -5.42
CA ASN A 179 18.39 -1.63 -4.76
C ASN A 179 17.47 -2.75 -5.26
N SER A 180 16.71 -2.52 -6.34
CA SER A 180 15.76 -3.48 -6.91
C SER A 180 16.15 -3.93 -8.33
N LEU A 181 17.43 -3.85 -8.70
CA LEU A 181 17.90 -4.18 -10.04
C LEU A 181 17.99 -5.68 -10.27
N ASN A 182 17.58 -6.11 -11.46
CA ASN A 182 17.82 -7.45 -11.97
C ASN A 182 19.21 -7.57 -12.63
N ASP A 183 19.52 -8.71 -13.23
CA ASP A 183 20.81 -8.98 -13.92
C ASP A 183 21.04 -8.10 -15.16
N GLN A 184 20.03 -7.41 -15.64
CA GLN A 184 20.08 -6.47 -16.78
C GLN A 184 20.13 -4.99 -16.34
N ASP A 185 20.32 -4.74 -15.04
CA ASP A 185 20.25 -3.39 -14.43
C ASP A 185 18.88 -2.70 -14.54
N ASP A 186 17.80 -3.47 -14.77
CA ASP A 186 16.44 -2.96 -14.78
C ASP A 186 15.81 -3.06 -13.39
N PRO A 187 15.13 -2.02 -12.89
CA PRO A 187 14.42 -2.11 -11.63
C PRO A 187 13.17 -3.00 -11.77
N VAL A 188 13.05 -3.98 -10.87
CA VAL A 188 11.98 -4.99 -10.84
C VAL A 188 11.28 -5.03 -9.48
N PRO A 189 10.01 -5.46 -9.40
CA PRO A 189 9.36 -5.72 -8.12
C PRO A 189 9.99 -6.95 -7.43
N HIS A 190 9.83 -7.02 -6.12
CA HIS A 190 10.38 -8.12 -5.32
C HIS A 190 9.27 -8.87 -4.57
N PRO A 191 9.54 -10.11 -4.12
CA PRO A 191 8.62 -10.82 -3.24
C PRO A 191 8.32 -10.00 -1.97
N LEU A 192 7.05 -10.06 -1.55
CA LEU A 192 6.53 -9.34 -0.39
C LEU A 192 7.22 -9.75 0.91
N ALA A 193 7.28 -8.83 1.86
CA ALA A 193 7.80 -9.04 3.21
C ALA A 193 9.27 -9.54 3.25
N THR A 194 10.07 -9.21 2.24
CA THR A 194 11.51 -9.55 2.20
C THR A 194 12.38 -8.43 2.79
N ARG A 195 11.79 -7.29 3.15
CA ARG A 195 12.42 -6.21 3.92
C ARG A 195 11.85 -6.18 5.34
N LEU A 196 12.42 -5.35 6.21
CA LEU A 196 11.95 -5.23 7.59
C LEU A 196 10.59 -4.50 7.65
N PRO A 197 9.68 -4.93 8.53
CA PRO A 197 8.42 -4.23 8.74
C PRO A 197 8.64 -2.94 9.54
N ASN A 198 7.66 -2.04 9.48
CA ASN A 198 7.59 -0.91 10.39
C ASN A 198 7.14 -1.35 11.82
N ALA A 199 7.06 -0.39 12.77
CA ALA A 199 6.73 -0.70 14.16
C ALA A 199 5.29 -1.25 14.37
N PHE A 200 4.38 -1.08 13.41
CA PHE A 200 3.07 -1.74 13.41
C PHE A 200 3.11 -3.16 12.82
N GLY A 201 4.25 -3.62 12.32
CA GLY A 201 4.40 -4.93 11.69
C GLY A 201 3.95 -4.97 10.22
N LEU A 202 3.83 -3.80 9.57
CA LEU A 202 3.46 -3.66 8.17
C LEU A 202 4.71 -3.67 7.29
N TYR A 203 4.66 -4.42 6.20
CA TYR A 203 5.74 -4.54 5.22
C TYR A 203 5.47 -3.69 3.98
N ASP A 204 6.53 -3.35 3.28
CA ASP A 204 6.52 -2.73 1.96
C ASP A 204 5.66 -1.45 1.89
N MET A 205 5.55 -0.72 3.02
CA MET A 205 4.84 0.57 3.07
C MET A 205 5.53 1.65 2.23
N LEU A 206 6.82 1.50 1.98
CA LEU A 206 7.60 2.32 1.05
C LEU A 206 8.26 1.41 0.03
N GLY A 207 8.23 1.82 -1.24
CA GLY A 207 8.83 1.04 -2.33
C GLY A 207 7.96 -0.14 -2.75
N ASN A 208 8.56 -1.14 -3.34
CA ASN A 208 7.92 -2.24 -4.05
C ASN A 208 6.85 -1.74 -5.03
N LEU A 209 5.57 -1.64 -4.66
CA LEU A 209 4.55 -1.01 -5.49
C LEU A 209 4.02 0.27 -4.83
N ALA A 210 3.73 1.28 -5.65
CA ALA A 210 2.96 2.44 -5.21
C ALA A 210 1.48 2.04 -5.04
N GLU A 211 0.88 2.42 -3.91
CA GLU A 211 -0.40 1.87 -3.48
C GLU A 211 -1.54 2.86 -3.63
N TRP A 212 -2.67 2.39 -4.19
CA TRP A 212 -3.88 3.17 -4.27
C TRP A 212 -4.44 3.52 -2.88
N THR A 213 -4.73 4.80 -2.72
CA THR A 213 -5.46 5.38 -1.58
C THR A 213 -6.54 6.34 -2.09
N ILE A 214 -7.45 6.74 -1.21
CA ILE A 214 -8.48 7.73 -1.50
C ILE A 214 -8.13 9.04 -0.78
N ALA A 215 -7.92 10.09 -1.55
CA ALA A 215 -7.65 11.43 -1.02
C ALA A 215 -8.91 12.07 -0.42
N SER A 216 -8.75 13.19 0.29
CA SER A 216 -9.86 13.88 0.98
C SER A 216 -10.94 14.44 0.05
N ASP A 217 -10.65 14.63 -1.22
CA ASP A 217 -11.59 15.02 -2.27
C ASP A 217 -12.32 13.83 -2.92
N GLY A 218 -12.05 12.60 -2.45
CA GLY A 218 -12.61 11.36 -2.97
C GLY A 218 -11.89 10.80 -4.19
N LEU A 219 -10.85 11.45 -4.69
CA LEU A 219 -10.10 10.99 -5.85
C LEU A 219 -9.02 9.98 -5.45
N PRO A 220 -8.78 8.95 -6.28
CA PRO A 220 -7.73 8.00 -6.04
C PRO A 220 -6.35 8.63 -6.33
N VAL A 221 -5.39 8.37 -5.43
CA VAL A 221 -3.99 8.74 -5.55
C VAL A 221 -3.12 7.55 -5.11
N VAL A 222 -1.90 7.46 -5.62
CA VAL A 222 -0.94 6.44 -5.16
C VAL A 222 0.05 7.04 -4.18
N LYS A 223 0.48 6.21 -3.21
CA LYS A 223 1.39 6.55 -2.11
C LYS A 223 2.60 5.63 -2.07
N GLY A 224 3.64 6.01 -1.30
CA GLY A 224 4.76 5.14 -0.93
C GLY A 224 5.91 5.08 -1.92
N GLY A 225 5.71 5.51 -3.15
CA GLY A 225 6.67 5.27 -4.22
C GLY A 225 6.75 3.79 -4.60
N SER A 226 7.73 3.38 -5.40
CA SER A 226 7.85 1.99 -5.84
C SER A 226 9.28 1.60 -6.17
N TYR A 227 9.48 0.35 -6.57
CA TYR A 227 10.76 -0.17 -7.07
C TYR A 227 11.37 0.65 -8.22
N LYS A 228 10.57 1.47 -8.93
CA LYS A 228 11.04 2.36 -10.01
C LYS A 228 11.45 3.75 -9.54
N HIS A 229 11.02 4.14 -8.34
CA HIS A 229 11.23 5.51 -7.85
C HIS A 229 12.60 5.68 -7.20
N PRO A 230 13.22 6.87 -7.31
CA PRO A 230 14.47 7.18 -6.61
C PRO A 230 14.23 7.36 -5.10
N PRO A 231 15.27 7.25 -4.26
CA PRO A 231 15.14 7.36 -2.80
C PRO A 231 14.40 8.59 -2.29
N ARG A 232 14.53 9.73 -2.97
CA ARG A 232 13.87 10.99 -2.59
C ARG A 232 12.34 10.95 -2.66
N ASP A 233 11.78 10.01 -3.44
CA ASP A 233 10.34 9.84 -3.62
C ASP A 233 9.77 8.78 -2.65
N LEU A 234 10.63 8.09 -1.88
CA LEU A 234 10.27 7.08 -0.89
C LEU A 234 10.05 7.74 0.48
N ASN A 235 8.88 8.32 0.69
CA ASN A 235 8.50 8.92 1.97
C ASN A 235 6.98 8.84 2.16
N SER A 236 6.52 9.02 3.40
CA SER A 236 5.11 8.83 3.73
C SER A 236 4.18 9.85 3.07
N HIS A 237 4.66 11.04 2.79
CA HIS A 237 3.87 12.13 2.19
C HIS A 237 3.95 12.19 0.65
N TRP A 238 4.85 11.41 0.01
CA TRP A 238 4.85 11.33 -1.45
C TRP A 238 3.51 10.80 -1.97
N ARG A 239 3.01 11.45 -3.00
CA ARG A 239 1.76 11.09 -3.67
C ARG A 239 1.81 11.39 -5.15
N ALA A 240 1.09 10.60 -5.94
CA ALA A 240 0.85 10.91 -7.34
C ALA A 240 -0.62 10.63 -7.72
N PRO A 241 -1.29 11.56 -8.41
CA PRO A 241 -2.59 11.30 -9.02
C PRO A 241 -2.41 10.36 -10.21
N TYR A 242 -3.53 9.83 -10.72
CA TYR A 242 -3.53 9.12 -12.00
C TYR A 242 -2.88 9.99 -13.09
N ASP A 243 -1.94 9.40 -13.84
CA ASP A 243 -1.34 10.02 -15.02
C ASP A 243 -1.79 9.26 -16.29
N PRO A 244 -2.38 9.93 -17.29
CA PRO A 244 -2.74 9.31 -18.57
C PRO A 244 -1.59 8.55 -19.27
N LYS A 245 -0.34 8.90 -18.97
CA LYS A 245 0.84 8.18 -19.44
C LYS A 245 0.92 6.72 -18.96
N TRP A 246 0.22 6.36 -17.89
CA TRP A 246 0.16 4.99 -17.38
C TRP A 246 -0.58 4.02 -18.31
N GLN A 247 -1.31 4.57 -19.31
CA GLN A 247 -2.04 3.82 -20.32
C GLN A 247 -1.75 4.34 -21.76
N LEU A 248 -0.60 4.93 -21.99
CA LEU A 248 -0.28 5.55 -23.27
C LEU A 248 -0.28 4.52 -24.40
N THR A 249 0.31 3.35 -24.16
CA THR A 249 0.45 2.26 -25.15
C THR A 249 -0.73 1.26 -25.14
N ASP A 250 -1.74 1.45 -24.28
CA ASP A 250 -2.95 0.63 -24.32
C ASP A 250 -3.68 0.82 -25.67
N PRO A 251 -3.90 -0.26 -26.46
CA PRO A 251 -4.52 -0.16 -27.78
C PRO A 251 -6.04 0.06 -27.74
N ASN A 252 -6.68 -0.08 -26.58
CA ASN A 252 -8.14 0.04 -26.50
C ASN A 252 -8.65 1.47 -26.56
N ALA A 253 -9.88 1.61 -27.06
CA ALA A 253 -10.66 2.83 -26.97
C ALA A 253 -12.12 2.47 -26.59
N PRO A 254 -12.58 2.79 -25.39
CA PRO A 254 -11.85 3.48 -24.30
C PRO A 254 -10.72 2.62 -23.72
N LYS A 255 -9.77 3.30 -23.03
CA LYS A 255 -8.68 2.64 -22.30
C LYS A 255 -9.22 1.69 -21.22
N SER A 256 -8.44 0.65 -20.89
CA SER A 256 -8.83 -0.30 -19.85
C SER A 256 -9.04 0.40 -18.49
N GLN A 257 -10.13 0.10 -17.82
CA GLN A 257 -10.39 0.49 -16.42
C GLN A 257 -9.93 -0.56 -15.41
N TRP A 258 -9.30 -1.63 -15.90
CA TRP A 258 -8.88 -2.77 -15.08
C TRP A 258 -7.37 -2.78 -14.87
N TRP A 259 -6.60 -2.57 -15.93
CA TRP A 259 -5.17 -2.73 -15.98
C TRP A 259 -4.49 -1.49 -16.58
N PHE A 260 -3.32 -1.16 -16.05
CA PHE A 260 -2.41 -0.26 -16.72
C PHE A 260 -1.50 -1.03 -17.68
N ARG A 261 -1.21 -0.44 -18.82
CA ARG A 261 -0.23 -0.99 -19.77
C ARG A 261 1.20 -0.57 -19.40
N ASP A 262 1.36 0.67 -18.92
CA ASP A 262 2.66 1.32 -18.78
C ASP A 262 3.03 1.61 -17.31
N ALA A 263 2.15 1.31 -16.35
CA ALA A 263 2.38 1.51 -14.92
C ALA A 263 2.43 0.19 -14.14
N LEU A 264 3.45 -0.62 -14.43
CA LEU A 264 3.68 -1.91 -13.76
C LEU A 264 4.09 -1.77 -12.28
N PHE A 265 4.17 -0.56 -11.80
CA PHE A 265 4.62 -0.22 -10.44
C PHE A 265 3.47 0.18 -9.51
N VAL A 266 2.22 -0.01 -9.91
CA VAL A 266 1.04 0.36 -9.14
C VAL A 266 0.30 -0.88 -8.67
N GLY A 267 0.07 -0.96 -7.37
CA GLY A 267 -0.72 -1.98 -6.68
C GLY A 267 -1.63 -1.36 -5.63
N PHE A 268 -2.01 -2.12 -4.61
CA PHE A 268 -2.83 -1.63 -3.51
C PHE A 268 -2.80 -2.57 -2.31
N ARG A 269 -3.20 -2.07 -1.16
CA ARG A 269 -3.57 -2.88 0.02
C ARG A 269 -4.98 -2.57 0.47
N VAL A 270 -5.57 -3.46 1.26
CA VAL A 270 -6.95 -3.31 1.75
C VAL A 270 -6.98 -2.79 3.19
N VAL A 271 -8.04 -2.05 3.50
CA VAL A 271 -8.47 -1.74 4.86
C VAL A 271 -9.78 -2.45 5.13
N ARG A 272 -9.94 -3.00 6.36
CA ARG A 272 -11.19 -3.50 6.89
C ARG A 272 -11.65 -2.60 8.03
N GLU A 273 -12.88 -2.17 7.98
CA GLU A 273 -13.53 -1.42 9.06
C GLU A 273 -13.78 -2.31 10.30
N GLU A 274 -13.90 -1.69 11.47
CA GLU A 274 -14.23 -2.40 12.71
C GLU A 274 -15.67 -2.93 12.75
#